data_d912c0f7c21ca3b36927874d38cc0aa7
#
_entry.id   d912c0f7c21ca3b36927874d38cc0aa7
#
_cell.length_a   1.000
_cell.length_b   1.000
_cell.length_c   1.000
_cell.angle_alpha   90.00
_cell.angle_beta   90.00
_cell.angle_gamma   90.00
#
_symmetry.space_group_name_H-M   'P 1'
#
loop_
_entity.id
_entity.type
_entity.pdbx_description
1 polymer ?
#
loop_
_entity_poly.entity_id
_entity_poly.type
_entity_poly.pdbx_seq_one_letter_code
_entity_poly.pdbx_strand_id
1 'polypeptide(L)'
;MTIYISPNPGKTSASEIALRAAQILLTHGAAVLMSDALRESCSTAGVVYLPLEQCLERTDVILTIGGDGTILHEANLSLRYAKPILGINLGRCGFLATCEIGEMETKLAAVARGEFQLDNRMLLYARVLGQDGWEGHALNDVVVTKGRLQQAIDFSIYCDDILVEHYRGDGVIVATPTGSTAYSLAAGGPILDSQTK
;
A
#
# COMPACT_ATOMS: atom_id res chain seq x y z
N MET A 1 -8.97 -9.27 18.26
CA MET A 1 -8.34 -8.92 16.96
C MET A 1 -6.86 -8.74 17.16
N THR A 2 -6.04 -9.17 16.22
CA THR A 2 -4.57 -9.02 16.24
C THR A 2 -4.16 -8.03 15.16
N ILE A 3 -3.37 -7.02 15.50
CA ILE A 3 -3.01 -5.93 14.59
C ILE A 3 -1.49 -5.80 14.54
N TYR A 4 -0.93 -5.88 13.33
CA TYR A 4 0.47 -5.61 13.09
C TYR A 4 0.67 -4.14 12.73
N ILE A 5 1.55 -3.44 13.45
CA ILE A 5 1.86 -2.02 13.20
C ILE A 5 3.17 -1.91 12.43
N SER A 6 3.12 -1.23 11.27
CA SER A 6 4.24 -0.97 10.37
C SER A 6 4.45 0.55 10.21
N PRO A 7 5.30 1.17 11.04
CA PRO A 7 5.66 2.58 10.90
C PRO A 7 6.66 2.76 9.76
N ASN A 8 6.50 3.84 8.98
CA ASN A 8 7.45 4.21 7.93
C ASN A 8 8.80 4.66 8.54
N PRO A 9 9.89 3.94 8.31
CA PRO A 9 11.19 4.28 8.91
C PRO A 9 11.77 5.61 8.42
N GLY A 10 11.31 6.11 7.26
CA GLY A 10 11.73 7.40 6.71
C GLY A 10 11.06 8.62 7.33
N LYS A 11 10.11 8.43 8.26
CA LYS A 11 9.38 9.53 8.92
C LYS A 11 9.63 9.54 10.42
N THR A 12 10.25 10.59 10.93
CA THR A 12 10.65 10.73 12.34
C THR A 12 9.48 10.60 13.32
N SER A 13 8.29 11.11 12.95
CA SER A 13 7.08 11.03 13.78
C SER A 13 6.37 9.67 13.73
N ALA A 14 6.76 8.77 12.83
CA ALA A 14 6.06 7.50 12.66
C ALA A 14 6.17 6.60 13.90
N SER A 15 7.33 6.59 14.56
CA SER A 15 7.53 5.80 15.78
C SER A 15 6.68 6.28 16.94
N GLU A 16 6.58 7.59 17.14
CA GLU A 16 5.73 8.18 18.19
C GLU A 16 4.25 7.85 17.97
N ILE A 17 3.79 8.02 16.74
CA ILE A 17 2.40 7.69 16.37
C ILE A 17 2.15 6.18 16.47
N ALA A 18 3.14 5.34 16.16
CA ALA A 18 3.03 3.89 16.33
C ALA A 18 2.84 3.48 17.81
N LEU A 19 3.58 4.10 18.70
CA LEU A 19 3.42 3.87 20.15
C LEU A 19 2.04 4.32 20.65
N ARG A 20 1.58 5.48 20.21
CA ARG A 20 0.23 5.96 20.52
C ARG A 20 -0.86 5.03 19.97
N ALA A 21 -0.73 4.59 18.72
CA ALA A 21 -1.65 3.63 18.12
C ALA A 21 -1.68 2.30 18.88
N ALA A 22 -0.50 1.79 19.28
CA ALA A 22 -0.40 0.59 20.08
C ALA A 22 -1.13 0.71 21.43
N GLN A 23 -0.98 1.83 22.12
CA GLN A 23 -1.67 2.08 23.40
C GLN A 23 -3.19 2.10 23.23
N ILE A 24 -3.70 2.77 22.20
CA ILE A 24 -5.13 2.80 21.88
C ILE A 24 -5.65 1.38 21.66
N LEU A 25 -5.00 0.62 20.78
CA LEU A 25 -5.40 -0.74 20.43
C LEU A 25 -5.37 -1.69 21.64
N LEU A 26 -4.33 -1.63 22.46
CA LEU A 26 -4.21 -2.43 23.69
C LEU A 26 -5.31 -2.07 24.69
N THR A 27 -5.63 -0.78 24.87
CA THR A 27 -6.70 -0.32 25.76
C THR A 27 -8.06 -0.87 25.33
N HIS A 28 -8.27 -1.04 24.01
CA HIS A 28 -9.50 -1.63 23.46
C HIS A 28 -9.45 -3.14 23.27
N GLY A 29 -8.48 -3.84 23.89
CA GLY A 29 -8.40 -5.29 23.98
C GLY A 29 -7.87 -6.00 22.73
N ALA A 30 -7.27 -5.26 21.79
CA ALA A 30 -6.58 -5.87 20.65
C ALA A 30 -5.19 -6.40 21.07
N ALA A 31 -4.74 -7.48 20.43
CA ALA A 31 -3.34 -7.90 20.49
C ALA A 31 -2.54 -7.07 19.45
N VAL A 32 -1.39 -6.56 19.86
CA VAL A 32 -0.55 -5.71 19.00
C VAL A 32 0.78 -6.39 18.73
N LEU A 33 1.12 -6.48 17.44
CA LEU A 33 2.38 -7.02 16.95
C LEU A 33 3.22 -5.91 16.30
N MET A 34 4.51 -5.97 16.49
CA MET A 34 5.50 -5.20 15.73
C MET A 34 6.67 -6.11 15.32
N SER A 35 7.37 -5.74 14.25
CA SER A 35 8.61 -6.41 13.88
C SER A 35 9.65 -6.26 15.00
N ASP A 36 10.40 -7.32 15.27
CA ASP A 36 11.51 -7.33 16.21
C ASP A 36 12.61 -6.31 15.87
N ALA A 37 12.76 -5.97 14.57
CA ALA A 37 13.63 -4.89 14.11
C ALA A 37 13.24 -3.51 14.67
N LEU A 38 12.01 -3.33 15.14
CA LEU A 38 11.51 -2.08 15.72
C LEU A 38 11.65 -2.03 17.24
N ARG A 39 12.10 -3.11 17.89
CA ARG A 39 12.15 -3.22 19.35
C ARG A 39 12.94 -2.10 20.04
N GLU A 40 14.03 -1.65 19.42
CA GLU A 40 14.87 -0.58 19.99
C GLU A 40 14.27 0.80 19.80
N SER A 41 13.57 1.04 18.67
CA SER A 41 13.03 2.36 18.29
C SER A 41 11.58 2.58 18.72
N CYS A 42 10.82 1.51 18.90
CA CYS A 42 9.38 1.52 19.22
C CYS A 42 9.08 0.51 20.35
N SER A 43 9.64 0.71 21.56
CA SER A 43 9.39 -0.21 22.67
C SER A 43 8.24 0.28 23.57
N THR A 44 7.24 -0.56 23.78
CA THR A 44 6.16 -0.30 24.75
C THR A 44 5.62 -1.60 25.36
N ALA A 45 5.09 -1.50 26.56
CA ALA A 45 4.50 -2.64 27.26
C ALA A 45 3.25 -3.16 26.53
N GLY A 46 3.06 -4.46 26.53
CA GLY A 46 1.90 -5.12 25.93
C GLY A 46 2.05 -5.43 24.44
N VAL A 47 3.02 -4.86 23.74
CA VAL A 47 3.33 -5.18 22.36
C VAL A 47 4.20 -6.44 22.26
N VAL A 48 3.86 -7.33 21.35
CA VAL A 48 4.63 -8.55 21.07
C VAL A 48 5.50 -8.30 19.83
N TYR A 49 6.81 -8.49 19.98
CA TYR A 49 7.81 -8.30 18.91
C TYR A 49 8.22 -9.64 18.36
N LEU A 50 8.03 -9.85 17.05
CA LEU A 50 8.29 -11.09 16.34
C LEU A 50 8.98 -10.78 15.00
N PRO A 51 9.65 -11.77 14.37
CA PRO A 51 10.05 -11.66 12.98
C PRO A 51 8.88 -11.27 12.09
N LEU A 52 9.14 -10.44 11.06
CA LEU A 52 8.11 -9.85 10.19
C LEU A 52 7.10 -10.89 9.67
N GLU A 53 7.60 -12.02 9.15
CA GLU A 53 6.74 -13.08 8.61
C GLU A 53 5.75 -13.61 9.66
N GLN A 54 6.22 -13.82 10.89
CA GLN A 54 5.35 -14.28 11.98
C GLN A 54 4.32 -13.21 12.38
N CYS A 55 4.66 -11.94 12.31
CA CYS A 55 3.70 -10.86 12.49
C CYS A 55 2.59 -10.94 11.44
N LEU A 56 2.97 -11.07 10.16
CA LEU A 56 2.03 -11.09 9.03
C LEU A 56 1.15 -12.34 9.01
N GLU A 57 1.67 -13.50 9.39
CA GLU A 57 0.89 -14.74 9.52
C GLU A 57 -0.20 -14.63 10.59
N ARG A 58 0.11 -13.99 11.73
CA ARG A 58 -0.76 -13.93 12.90
C ARG A 58 -1.70 -12.74 12.94
N THR A 59 -1.43 -11.71 12.15
CA THR A 59 -2.26 -10.50 12.16
C THR A 59 -3.59 -10.70 11.45
N ASP A 60 -4.60 -9.96 11.89
CA ASP A 60 -5.87 -9.80 11.17
C ASP A 60 -5.86 -8.57 10.28
N VAL A 61 -5.14 -7.49 10.68
CA VAL A 61 -5.06 -6.21 9.96
C VAL A 61 -3.63 -5.68 10.04
N ILE A 62 -3.12 -5.15 8.92
CA ILE A 62 -1.86 -4.40 8.85
C ILE A 62 -2.19 -2.92 9.06
N LEU A 63 -1.66 -2.31 10.11
CA LEU A 63 -1.76 -0.87 10.37
C LEU A 63 -0.48 -0.19 9.91
N THR A 64 -0.53 0.53 8.80
CA THR A 64 0.62 1.32 8.30
C THR A 64 0.56 2.74 8.84
N ILE A 65 1.73 3.31 9.14
CA ILE A 65 1.83 4.70 9.61
C ILE A 65 2.77 5.47 8.68
N GLY A 66 2.19 6.34 7.84
CA GLY A 66 2.99 7.02 6.83
C GLY A 66 2.16 7.89 5.90
N GLY A 67 1.95 7.44 4.71
CA GLY A 67 1.15 8.05 3.65
C GLY A 67 0.88 7.02 2.56
N ASP A 68 0.33 7.46 1.42
CA ASP A 68 -0.03 6.56 0.31
C ASP A 68 1.16 5.71 -0.15
N GLY A 69 2.36 6.29 -0.24
CA GLY A 69 3.57 5.53 -0.59
C GLY A 69 3.91 4.38 0.39
N THR A 70 3.56 4.52 1.67
CA THR A 70 3.74 3.44 2.65
C THR A 70 2.74 2.31 2.39
N ILE A 71 1.48 2.65 2.08
CA ILE A 71 0.46 1.66 1.71
C ILE A 71 0.85 0.93 0.41
N LEU A 72 1.36 1.64 -0.59
CA LEU A 72 1.85 1.04 -1.84
C LEU A 72 2.97 0.02 -1.58
N HIS A 73 3.89 0.34 -0.66
CA HIS A 73 4.96 -0.58 -0.27
C HIS A 73 4.40 -1.84 0.42
N GLU A 74 3.44 -1.68 1.32
CA GLU A 74 2.82 -2.78 2.07
C GLU A 74 1.79 -3.59 1.24
N ALA A 75 1.35 -3.08 0.09
CA ALA A 75 0.33 -3.74 -0.73
C ALA A 75 0.73 -5.16 -1.17
N ASN A 76 2.01 -5.39 -1.46
CA ASN A 76 2.51 -6.72 -1.81
C ASN A 76 2.48 -7.69 -0.62
N LEU A 77 2.74 -7.21 0.60
CA LEU A 77 2.61 -8.01 1.83
C LEU A 77 1.14 -8.31 2.11
N SER A 78 0.26 -7.31 1.97
CA SER A 78 -1.19 -7.48 2.05
C SER A 78 -1.69 -8.57 1.11
N LEU A 79 -1.27 -8.53 -0.15
CA LEU A 79 -1.63 -9.53 -1.15
C LEU A 79 -1.13 -10.93 -0.76
N ARG A 80 0.17 -11.05 -0.41
CA ARG A 80 0.81 -12.32 -0.09
C ARG A 80 0.17 -13.03 1.10
N TYR A 81 -0.22 -12.28 2.13
CA TYR A 81 -0.79 -12.83 3.35
C TYR A 81 -2.32 -12.69 3.42
N ALA A 82 -2.96 -12.14 2.40
CA ALA A 82 -4.40 -11.87 2.34
C ALA A 82 -4.90 -11.06 3.56
N LYS A 83 -4.16 -9.98 3.92
CA LYS A 83 -4.48 -9.14 5.08
C LYS A 83 -4.90 -7.74 4.63
N PRO A 84 -5.99 -7.18 5.16
CA PRO A 84 -6.36 -5.80 4.89
C PRO A 84 -5.37 -4.81 5.50
N ILE A 85 -5.25 -3.64 4.87
CA ILE A 85 -4.41 -2.53 5.34
C ILE A 85 -5.29 -1.38 5.82
N LEU A 86 -4.95 -0.81 6.97
CA LEU A 86 -5.41 0.51 7.40
C LEU A 86 -4.21 1.46 7.43
N GLY A 87 -4.32 2.62 6.78
CA GLY A 87 -3.26 3.63 6.78
C GLY A 87 -3.56 4.81 7.69
N ILE A 88 -2.63 5.14 8.61
CA ILE A 88 -2.61 6.41 9.34
C ILE A 88 -1.76 7.39 8.57
N ASN A 89 -2.35 8.52 8.18
CA ASN A 89 -1.70 9.54 7.38
C ASN A 89 -0.88 10.49 8.27
N LEU A 90 0.43 10.58 7.99
CA LEU A 90 1.36 11.52 8.64
C LEU A 90 1.65 12.77 7.81
N GLY A 91 0.95 12.97 6.71
CA GLY A 91 1.27 14.03 5.76
C GLY A 91 0.04 14.72 5.21
N ARG A 92 0.15 15.14 3.95
CA ARG A 92 -1.00 15.68 3.21
C ARG A 92 -2.02 14.57 2.97
N CYS A 93 -3.30 14.93 3.01
CA CYS A 93 -4.39 14.02 2.69
C CYS A 93 -4.09 13.26 1.39
N GLY A 94 -4.13 11.93 1.47
CA GLY A 94 -3.92 11.03 0.36
C GLY A 94 -5.22 10.31 -0.01
N PHE A 95 -5.17 9.50 -1.06
CA PHE A 95 -6.31 8.72 -1.53
C PHE A 95 -6.42 7.33 -0.88
N LEU A 96 -5.34 6.86 -0.24
CA LEU A 96 -5.25 5.51 0.32
C LEU A 96 -5.22 5.51 1.85
N ALA A 97 -4.48 6.44 2.47
CA ALA A 97 -4.40 6.55 3.92
C ALA A 97 -5.65 7.26 4.46
N THR A 98 -6.59 6.49 4.98
CA THR A 98 -7.94 6.97 5.34
C THR A 98 -8.11 7.38 6.81
N CYS A 99 -7.08 7.22 7.65
CA CYS A 99 -7.12 7.62 9.05
C CYS A 99 -6.18 8.82 9.30
N GLU A 100 -6.74 9.93 9.71
CA GLU A 100 -5.95 11.08 10.18
C GLU A 100 -5.58 10.91 11.65
N ILE A 101 -4.50 11.60 12.09
CA ILE A 101 -4.01 11.52 13.48
C ILE A 101 -5.09 11.89 14.49
N GLY A 102 -5.95 12.87 14.16
CA GLY A 102 -7.06 13.30 15.01
C GLY A 102 -8.19 12.28 15.17
N GLU A 103 -8.29 11.34 14.25
CA GLU A 103 -9.33 10.30 14.21
C GLU A 103 -8.89 8.96 14.81
N MET A 104 -7.61 8.84 15.15
CA MET A 104 -7.00 7.56 15.58
C MET A 104 -7.78 6.88 16.71
N GLU A 105 -8.15 7.64 17.75
CA GLU A 105 -8.84 7.08 18.92
C GLU A 105 -10.13 6.36 18.49
N THR A 106 -10.97 7.03 17.73
CA THR A 106 -12.26 6.50 17.29
C THR A 106 -12.10 5.34 16.31
N LYS A 107 -11.25 5.51 15.29
CA LYS A 107 -11.09 4.51 14.22
C LYS A 107 -10.39 3.26 14.73
N LEU A 108 -9.33 3.38 15.54
CA LEU A 108 -8.61 2.23 16.08
C LEU A 108 -9.44 1.48 17.11
N ALA A 109 -10.25 2.18 17.92
CA ALA A 109 -11.20 1.54 18.80
C ALA A 109 -12.23 0.68 18.03
N ALA A 110 -12.76 1.20 16.92
CA ALA A 110 -13.67 0.45 16.04
C ALA A 110 -12.97 -0.76 15.42
N VAL A 111 -11.75 -0.59 14.91
CA VAL A 111 -10.95 -1.69 14.34
C VAL A 111 -10.67 -2.77 15.39
N ALA A 112 -10.32 -2.39 16.63
CA ALA A 112 -10.08 -3.35 17.71
C ALA A 112 -11.31 -4.24 17.98
N ARG A 113 -12.54 -3.70 17.78
CA ARG A 113 -13.80 -4.43 17.91
C ARG A 113 -14.25 -5.18 16.64
N GLY A 114 -13.51 -5.03 15.53
CA GLY A 114 -13.89 -5.62 14.24
C GLY A 114 -14.98 -4.82 13.49
N GLU A 115 -15.23 -3.59 13.87
CA GLU A 115 -16.26 -2.70 13.31
C GLU A 115 -15.66 -1.87 12.17
N PHE A 116 -15.49 -2.47 10.99
CA PHE A 116 -15.00 -1.80 9.79
C PHE A 116 -15.53 -2.49 8.51
N GLN A 117 -15.45 -1.78 7.42
CA GLN A 117 -15.78 -2.30 6.08
C GLN A 117 -14.50 -2.42 5.25
N LEU A 118 -14.44 -3.44 4.41
CA LEU A 118 -13.33 -3.65 3.48
C LEU A 118 -13.61 -2.92 2.16
N ASP A 119 -12.62 -2.17 1.72
CA ASP A 119 -12.58 -1.58 0.39
C ASP A 119 -11.67 -2.44 -0.50
N ASN A 120 -12.27 -3.22 -1.39
CA ASN A 120 -11.54 -4.11 -2.28
C ASN A 120 -10.99 -3.33 -3.46
N ARG A 121 -9.68 -3.36 -3.64
CA ARG A 121 -8.97 -2.65 -4.70
C ARG A 121 -8.43 -3.62 -5.74
N MET A 122 -8.57 -3.24 -7.02
CA MET A 122 -7.94 -3.95 -8.12
C MET A 122 -6.42 -3.81 -8.06
N LEU A 123 -5.72 -4.88 -8.41
CA LEU A 123 -4.27 -4.91 -8.63
C LEU A 123 -3.97 -5.29 -10.07
N LEU A 124 -2.94 -4.70 -10.65
CA LEU A 124 -2.34 -5.20 -11.87
C LEU A 124 -1.29 -6.25 -11.53
N TYR A 125 -1.30 -7.36 -12.28
CA TYR A 125 -0.16 -8.26 -12.36
C TYR A 125 0.56 -8.01 -13.68
N ALA A 126 1.86 -7.80 -13.62
CA ALA A 126 2.70 -7.59 -14.78
C ALA A 126 3.87 -8.54 -14.79
N ARG A 127 4.26 -8.98 -15.98
CA ARG A 127 5.49 -9.77 -16.20
C ARG A 127 6.17 -9.37 -17.49
N VAL A 128 7.48 -9.41 -17.49
CA VAL A 128 8.31 -9.25 -18.70
C VAL A 128 8.62 -10.64 -19.25
N LEU A 129 8.30 -10.86 -20.51
CA LEU A 129 8.62 -12.13 -21.20
C LEU A 129 10.03 -12.02 -21.79
N GLY A 130 10.89 -13.01 -21.55
CA GLY A 130 12.27 -13.04 -22.04
C GLY A 130 13.23 -13.67 -21.04
N GLN A 131 14.55 -13.47 -21.27
CA GLN A 131 15.61 -14.16 -20.52
C GLN A 131 15.70 -13.75 -19.04
N ASP A 132 15.33 -12.50 -18.69
CA ASP A 132 15.42 -11.94 -17.33
C ASP A 132 14.06 -11.74 -16.69
N GLY A 133 13.09 -12.58 -17.02
CA GLY A 133 11.67 -12.47 -16.68
C GLY A 133 11.40 -11.84 -15.32
N TRP A 134 10.99 -10.57 -15.33
CA TRP A 134 10.50 -9.87 -14.14
C TRP A 134 9.00 -10.03 -14.03
N GLU A 135 8.51 -10.16 -12.80
CA GLU A 135 7.07 -10.13 -12.50
C GLU A 135 6.79 -9.37 -11.22
N GLY A 136 5.58 -8.81 -11.11
CA GLY A 136 5.17 -8.07 -9.93
C GLY A 136 3.72 -7.62 -9.97
N HIS A 137 3.26 -7.09 -8.84
CA HIS A 137 1.93 -6.53 -8.69
C HIS A 137 2.00 -5.03 -8.43
N ALA A 138 1.04 -4.29 -8.94
CA ALA A 138 0.92 -2.86 -8.73
C ALA A 138 -0.51 -2.49 -8.28
N LEU A 139 -0.60 -1.70 -7.21
CA LEU A 139 -1.87 -1.13 -6.76
C LEU A 139 -2.26 0.09 -7.59
N ASN A 140 -1.28 0.89 -8.02
CA ASN A 140 -1.53 2.08 -8.84
C ASN A 140 -1.34 1.80 -10.32
N ASP A 141 -0.11 1.62 -10.77
CA ASP A 141 0.22 1.55 -12.20
C ASP A 141 1.47 0.73 -12.47
N VAL A 142 1.59 0.28 -13.72
CA VAL A 142 2.78 -0.32 -14.30
C VAL A 142 3.24 0.59 -15.43
N VAL A 143 4.49 1.01 -15.38
CA VAL A 143 5.08 1.94 -16.34
C VAL A 143 6.14 1.23 -17.16
N VAL A 144 5.98 1.22 -18.49
CA VAL A 144 7.02 0.82 -19.42
C VAL A 144 7.55 2.08 -20.08
N THR A 145 8.82 2.39 -19.87
CA THR A 145 9.42 3.63 -20.35
C THR A 145 10.74 3.39 -21.05
N LYS A 146 11.14 4.32 -21.88
CA LYS A 146 12.43 4.32 -22.56
C LYS A 146 13.59 4.28 -21.56
N GLY A 147 14.59 3.44 -21.80
CA GLY A 147 15.78 3.36 -20.97
C GLY A 147 16.79 4.49 -21.19
N ARG A 148 16.70 5.24 -22.31
CA ARG A 148 17.59 6.34 -22.66
C ARG A 148 16.77 7.61 -22.92
N LEU A 149 17.18 8.73 -22.31
CA LEU A 149 16.43 9.99 -22.30
C LEU A 149 16.23 10.64 -23.68
N GLN A 150 17.02 10.29 -24.71
CA GLN A 150 17.08 11.06 -25.97
C GLN A 150 16.31 10.48 -27.14
N GLN A 151 15.71 9.29 -27.03
CA GLN A 151 14.99 8.69 -28.16
C GLN A 151 13.62 8.17 -27.74
N ALA A 152 12.59 8.53 -28.51
CA ALA A 152 11.29 7.90 -28.41
C ALA A 152 11.40 6.41 -28.79
N ILE A 153 10.57 5.59 -28.19
CA ILE A 153 10.45 4.15 -28.51
C ILE A 153 9.20 3.93 -29.38
N ASP A 154 9.32 2.93 -30.27
CA ASP A 154 8.17 2.42 -31.02
C ASP A 154 7.65 1.18 -30.28
N PHE A 155 6.36 1.12 -30.01
CA PHE A 155 5.73 -0.01 -29.32
C PHE A 155 4.29 -0.24 -29.81
N SER A 156 3.80 -1.45 -29.63
CA SER A 156 2.43 -1.83 -29.98
C SER A 156 1.69 -2.29 -28.75
N ILE A 157 0.43 -1.92 -28.64
CA ILE A 157 -0.44 -2.36 -27.56
C ILE A 157 -1.43 -3.38 -28.13
N TYR A 158 -1.54 -4.52 -27.46
CA TYR A 158 -2.50 -5.56 -27.78
C TYR A 158 -3.41 -5.78 -26.57
N CYS A 159 -4.70 -6.06 -26.83
CA CYS A 159 -5.67 -6.50 -25.85
C CYS A 159 -6.26 -7.82 -26.35
N ASP A 160 -6.11 -8.91 -25.58
CA ASP A 160 -6.55 -10.26 -25.96
C ASP A 160 -6.10 -10.66 -27.38
N ASP A 161 -4.79 -10.47 -27.66
CA ASP A 161 -4.15 -10.71 -28.95
C ASP A 161 -4.63 -9.82 -30.13
N ILE A 162 -5.54 -8.88 -29.87
CA ILE A 162 -5.99 -7.89 -30.86
C ILE A 162 -5.11 -6.64 -30.76
N LEU A 163 -4.49 -6.26 -31.89
CA LEU A 163 -3.75 -5.02 -31.97
C LEU A 163 -4.67 -3.82 -31.72
N VAL A 164 -4.40 -3.04 -30.69
CA VAL A 164 -5.11 -1.79 -30.40
C VAL A 164 -4.54 -0.68 -31.25
N GLU A 165 -3.20 -0.47 -31.17
CA GLU A 165 -2.54 0.63 -31.90
C GLU A 165 -1.02 0.47 -31.86
N HIS A 166 -0.33 1.14 -32.81
CA HIS A 166 1.11 1.35 -32.82
C HIS A 166 1.42 2.78 -32.34
N TYR A 167 2.29 2.90 -31.38
CA TYR A 167 2.66 4.19 -30.80
C TYR A 167 4.15 4.46 -30.93
N ARG A 168 4.47 5.75 -31.01
CA ARG A 168 5.81 6.26 -30.83
C ARG A 168 5.80 7.32 -29.75
N GLY A 169 6.56 7.09 -28.68
CA GLY A 169 6.53 7.97 -27.52
C GLY A 169 7.57 7.63 -26.48
N ASP A 170 7.41 8.18 -25.30
CA ASP A 170 8.33 7.96 -24.18
C ASP A 170 8.04 6.65 -23.42
N GLY A 171 6.83 6.10 -23.60
CA GLY A 171 6.41 4.86 -22.94
C GLY A 171 4.90 4.77 -22.82
N VAL A 172 4.44 3.83 -22.01
CA VAL A 172 3.03 3.58 -21.71
C VAL A 172 2.84 3.39 -20.20
N ILE A 173 1.71 3.89 -19.69
CA ILE A 173 1.26 3.71 -18.32
C ILE A 173 -0.02 2.87 -18.35
N VAL A 174 -0.01 1.74 -17.68
CA VAL A 174 -1.21 0.93 -17.45
C VAL A 174 -1.60 1.11 -15.99
N ALA A 175 -2.73 1.75 -15.73
CA ALA A 175 -3.16 2.12 -14.38
C ALA A 175 -4.42 1.35 -13.96
N THR A 176 -4.48 1.01 -12.67
CA THR A 176 -5.73 0.60 -12.02
C THR A 176 -6.64 1.81 -11.82
N PRO A 177 -7.92 1.62 -11.48
CA PRO A 177 -8.77 2.73 -11.05
C PRO A 177 -8.20 3.50 -9.85
N THR A 178 -7.55 2.81 -8.90
CA THR A 178 -6.83 3.45 -7.78
C THR A 178 -5.69 4.32 -8.29
N GLY A 179 -4.90 3.82 -9.25
CA GLY A 179 -3.77 4.54 -9.85
C GLY A 179 -4.17 5.66 -10.82
N SER A 180 -5.46 5.76 -11.18
CA SER A 180 -5.94 6.81 -12.09
C SER A 180 -5.67 8.22 -11.56
N THR A 181 -5.58 8.39 -10.24
CA THR A 181 -5.25 9.67 -9.58
C THR A 181 -3.75 9.87 -9.31
N ALA A 182 -2.90 8.91 -9.72
CA ALA A 182 -1.45 8.94 -9.54
C ALA A 182 -0.72 9.40 -10.81
N TYR A 183 0.24 8.63 -11.31
CA TYR A 183 1.03 9.00 -12.49
C TYR A 183 0.17 9.10 -13.76
N SER A 184 -0.85 8.26 -13.89
CA SER A 184 -1.82 8.33 -15.00
C SER A 184 -2.44 9.72 -15.12
N LEU A 185 -2.89 10.33 -13.99
CA LEU A 185 -3.46 11.68 -13.98
C LEU A 185 -2.44 12.73 -14.45
N ALA A 186 -1.21 12.65 -13.96
CA ALA A 186 -0.14 13.56 -14.36
C ALA A 186 0.22 13.45 -15.85
N ALA A 187 -0.01 12.30 -16.46
CA ALA A 187 0.15 12.06 -17.90
C ALA A 187 -1.10 12.43 -18.74
N GLY A 188 -2.16 12.94 -18.13
CA GLY A 188 -3.39 13.36 -18.81
C GLY A 188 -4.47 12.27 -18.90
N GLY A 189 -4.34 11.18 -18.13
CA GLY A 189 -5.34 10.13 -18.04
C GLY A 189 -6.60 10.56 -17.26
N PRO A 190 -7.74 9.86 -17.43
CA PRO A 190 -8.97 10.16 -16.73
C PRO A 190 -8.93 9.74 -15.26
N ILE A 191 -9.70 10.40 -14.42
CA ILE A 191 -9.98 9.94 -13.06
C ILE A 191 -11.09 8.88 -13.12
N LEU A 192 -10.83 7.72 -12.52
CA LEU A 192 -11.78 6.61 -12.43
C LEU A 192 -12.23 6.42 -10.98
N ASP A 193 -13.47 5.99 -10.80
CA ASP A 193 -13.95 5.52 -9.51
C ASP A 193 -13.16 4.25 -9.12
N SER A 194 -12.70 4.20 -7.89
CA SER A 194 -11.87 3.10 -7.37
C SER A 194 -12.56 1.73 -7.39
N GLN A 195 -13.89 1.69 -7.49
CA GLN A 195 -14.70 0.48 -7.59
C GLN A 195 -14.92 0.02 -9.04
N THR A 196 -14.46 0.77 -10.04
CA THR A 196 -14.51 0.38 -11.46
C THR A 196 -13.74 -0.93 -11.66
N LYS A 197 -14.29 -1.82 -12.50
CA LYS A 197 -13.69 -3.11 -12.86
C LYS A 197 -13.23 -3.11 -14.30
#